data_64f51c19dde6df87ae813d06ce253c1e
#
_entry.id   64f51c19dde6df87ae813d06ce253c1e
#
_cell.length_a   1.000
_cell.length_b   1.000
_cell.length_c   1.000
_cell.angle_alpha   90.00
_cell.angle_beta   90.00
_cell.angle_gamma   90.00
#
_symmetry.space_group_name_H-M   'P 1'
#
loop_
_entity.id
_entity.type
_entity.pdbx_description
1 polymer ?
#
loop_
_entity_poly.entity_id
_entity_poly.type
_entity_poly.pdbx_seq_one_letter_code
_entity_poly.pdbx_strand_id
1 'polypeptide(L)'
;GSTLRFLQKIKEPEILEPLVPSVRQCLDHRHSYVRKNAVMAIWCIYHAHEYLISDAPELIESFLVAESDATCKRNALMMLVHTDMPRAVEYVMNNITQVPVMDELMQMAVIELIRMDAKRDSEHMSDYIQILSELLTTSSHAVKYEAAVTLAGLADNVLAVKAIASALIELTAQESDNNVKL
;
A
#
# COMPACT_ATOMS: atom_id res chain seq x y z
N GLY A 1 -10.27 9.49 17.03
CA GLY A 1 -10.70 9.06 15.71
C GLY A 1 -11.41 10.15 14.93
N SER A 2 -12.61 10.57 15.35
CA SER A 2 -13.39 11.59 14.62
C SER A 2 -12.66 12.94 14.52
N THR A 3 -12.01 13.37 15.58
CA THR A 3 -11.19 14.59 15.59
C THR A 3 -10.06 14.53 14.57
N LEU A 4 -9.35 13.39 14.49
CA LEU A 4 -8.28 13.19 13.50
C LEU A 4 -8.80 13.26 12.07
N ARG A 5 -10.01 12.74 11.80
CA ARG A 5 -10.66 12.87 10.48
C ARG A 5 -11.04 14.32 10.15
N PHE A 6 -11.38 15.10 11.15
CA PHE A 6 -11.64 16.52 10.98
C PHE A 6 -10.35 17.29 10.66
N LEU A 7 -9.24 16.98 11.35
CA LEU A 7 -7.93 17.59 11.10
C LEU A 7 -7.46 17.44 9.64
N GLN A 8 -7.83 16.35 8.98
CA GLN A 8 -7.49 16.14 7.56
C GLN A 8 -8.11 17.16 6.60
N LYS A 9 -9.06 17.97 7.08
CA LYS A 9 -9.72 19.02 6.29
C LYS A 9 -9.17 20.41 6.58
N ILE A 10 -8.40 20.58 7.66
CA ILE A 10 -7.79 21.84 8.07
C ILE A 10 -6.51 22.03 7.26
N LYS A 11 -6.32 23.24 6.73
CA LYS A 11 -5.14 23.59 5.94
C LYS A 11 -4.32 24.73 6.55
N GLU A 12 -4.85 25.38 7.57
CA GLU A 12 -4.23 26.51 8.26
C GLU A 12 -3.09 26.02 9.16
N PRO A 13 -1.82 26.40 8.88
CA PRO A 13 -0.66 25.92 9.63
C PRO A 13 -0.69 26.32 11.10
N GLU A 14 -1.22 27.52 11.41
CA GLU A 14 -1.32 28.05 12.77
C GLU A 14 -2.22 27.18 13.68
N ILE A 15 -3.19 26.47 13.08
CA ILE A 15 -4.06 25.53 13.79
C ILE A 15 -3.41 24.15 13.88
N LEU A 16 -2.69 23.74 12.85
CA LEU A 16 -2.09 22.41 12.77
C LEU A 16 -0.84 22.27 13.64
N GLU A 17 0.02 23.28 13.67
CA GLU A 17 1.30 23.25 14.38
C GLU A 17 1.17 22.80 15.85
N PRO A 18 0.31 23.40 16.70
CA PRO A 18 0.17 22.98 18.10
C PRO A 18 -0.43 21.58 18.26
N LEU A 19 -1.05 21.02 17.21
CA LEU A 19 -1.70 19.71 17.25
C LEU A 19 -0.78 18.57 16.81
N VAL A 20 0.32 18.87 16.11
CA VAL A 20 1.27 17.84 15.60
C VAL A 20 1.73 16.88 16.69
N PRO A 21 2.16 17.32 17.90
CA PRO A 21 2.59 16.40 18.95
C PRO A 21 1.48 15.42 19.37
N SER A 22 0.24 15.89 19.47
CA SER A 22 -0.90 15.05 19.83
C SER A 22 -1.27 14.06 18.72
N VAL A 23 -1.12 14.46 17.46
CA VAL A 23 -1.34 13.57 16.31
C VAL A 23 -0.29 12.45 16.29
N ARG A 24 0.99 12.76 16.55
CA ARG A 24 2.07 11.77 16.67
C ARG A 24 1.77 10.75 17.76
N GLN A 25 1.37 11.18 18.96
CA GLN A 25 0.99 10.29 20.06
C GLN A 25 -0.16 9.34 19.71
N CYS A 26 -1.03 9.73 18.79
CA CYS A 26 -2.12 8.87 18.34
C CYS A 26 -1.66 7.65 17.53
N LEU A 27 -0.42 7.60 17.04
CA LEU A 27 0.16 6.40 16.40
C LEU A 27 0.33 5.25 17.42
N ASP A 28 0.55 5.55 18.69
CA ASP A 28 0.72 4.55 19.76
C ASP A 28 -0.60 4.23 20.48
N HIS A 29 -1.74 4.70 19.95
CA HIS A 29 -3.02 4.51 20.61
C HIS A 29 -3.46 3.03 20.54
N ARG A 30 -4.02 2.51 21.65
CA ARG A 30 -4.48 1.11 21.77
C ARG A 30 -5.47 0.66 20.69
N HIS A 31 -6.32 1.57 20.18
CA HIS A 31 -7.32 1.28 19.16
C HIS A 31 -6.78 1.56 17.75
N SER A 32 -6.79 0.56 16.87
CA SER A 32 -6.36 0.69 15.47
C SER A 32 -7.15 1.75 14.69
N TYR A 33 -8.42 1.93 15.01
CA TYR A 33 -9.20 3.03 14.42
C TYR A 33 -8.58 4.42 14.66
N VAL A 34 -7.97 4.65 15.82
CA VAL A 34 -7.27 5.91 16.11
C VAL A 34 -5.94 5.94 15.35
N ARG A 35 -5.16 4.86 15.39
CA ARG A 35 -3.86 4.76 14.72
C ARG A 35 -3.98 4.98 13.21
N LYS A 36 -4.92 4.30 12.51
CA LYS A 36 -5.11 4.50 11.07
C LYS A 36 -5.50 5.93 10.68
N ASN A 37 -6.28 6.60 11.53
CA ASN A 37 -6.63 8.00 11.29
C ASN A 37 -5.47 8.95 11.65
N ALA A 38 -4.57 8.57 12.57
CA ALA A 38 -3.34 9.31 12.85
C ALA A 38 -2.40 9.29 11.63
N VAL A 39 -2.19 8.12 11.01
CA VAL A 39 -1.43 8.00 9.75
C VAL A 39 -2.00 8.93 8.68
N MET A 40 -3.31 8.90 8.48
CA MET A 40 -3.97 9.77 7.49
C MET A 40 -3.87 11.25 7.82
N ALA A 41 -3.93 11.63 9.10
CA ALA A 41 -3.74 13.01 9.53
C ALA A 41 -2.30 13.48 9.30
N ILE A 42 -1.31 12.65 9.63
CA ILE A 42 0.11 12.92 9.36
C ILE A 42 0.34 13.10 7.87
N TRP A 43 -0.21 12.23 7.04
CA TRP A 43 -0.12 12.35 5.58
C TRP A 43 -0.70 13.67 5.07
N CYS A 44 -1.88 14.05 5.54
CA CYS A 44 -2.50 15.31 5.12
C CYS A 44 -1.69 16.54 5.58
N ILE A 45 -1.16 16.52 6.81
CA ILE A 45 -0.30 17.60 7.32
C ILE A 45 0.99 17.69 6.52
N TYR A 46 1.66 16.55 6.29
CA TYR A 46 2.90 16.49 5.51
C TYR A 46 2.70 17.00 4.09
N HIS A 47 1.62 16.57 3.43
CA HIS A 47 1.32 17.00 2.07
C HIS A 47 1.00 18.51 1.97
N ALA A 48 0.36 19.08 2.99
CA ALA A 48 0.01 20.49 3.01
C ALA A 48 1.18 21.37 3.48
N HIS A 49 1.92 20.90 4.50
CA HIS A 49 2.95 21.67 5.22
C HIS A 49 4.06 20.74 5.70
N GLU A 50 4.92 20.28 4.78
CA GLU A 50 6.02 19.36 5.06
C GLU A 50 6.89 19.81 6.24
N TYR A 51 7.14 21.11 6.37
CA TYR A 51 7.99 21.67 7.43
C TYR A 51 7.44 21.46 8.85
N LEU A 52 6.13 21.24 9.02
CA LEU A 52 5.53 20.95 10.32
C LEU A 52 5.83 19.54 10.84
N ILE A 53 6.15 18.62 9.94
CA ILE A 53 6.40 17.21 10.24
C ILE A 53 7.37 16.61 9.21
N SER A 54 8.52 17.24 9.04
CA SER A 54 9.51 16.87 8.01
C SER A 54 10.06 15.45 8.13
N ASP A 55 10.00 14.85 9.31
CA ASP A 55 10.39 13.47 9.61
C ASP A 55 9.22 12.46 9.45
N ALA A 56 8.12 12.88 8.82
CA ALA A 56 6.95 12.00 8.67
C ALA A 56 7.26 10.68 7.93
N PRO A 57 8.07 10.64 6.86
CA PRO A 57 8.41 9.37 6.22
C PRO A 57 9.11 8.39 7.17
N GLU A 58 10.13 8.83 7.95
CA GLU A 58 10.84 8.01 8.94
C GLU A 58 9.91 7.52 10.06
N LEU A 59 9.04 8.41 10.53
CA LEU A 59 8.08 8.11 11.57
C LEU A 59 7.09 7.03 11.11
N ILE A 60 6.58 7.15 9.88
CA ILE A 60 5.61 6.22 9.33
C ILE A 60 6.25 4.89 8.93
N GLU A 61 7.51 4.88 8.48
CA GLU A 61 8.27 3.65 8.27
C GLU A 61 8.41 2.86 9.58
N SER A 62 8.85 3.52 10.66
CA SER A 62 8.97 2.91 11.98
C SER A 62 7.63 2.36 12.48
N PHE A 63 6.55 3.12 12.27
CA PHE A 63 5.18 2.69 12.59
C PHE A 63 4.78 1.45 11.76
N LEU A 64 5.03 1.44 10.44
CA LEU A 64 4.68 0.35 9.54
C LEU A 64 5.33 -0.98 9.96
N VAL A 65 6.60 -0.92 10.37
CA VAL A 65 7.34 -2.10 10.84
C VAL A 65 6.76 -2.67 12.14
N ALA A 66 6.39 -1.80 13.08
CA ALA A 66 5.88 -2.18 14.41
C ALA A 66 4.39 -2.56 14.43
N GLU A 67 3.61 -2.13 13.45
CA GLU A 67 2.16 -2.27 13.44
C GLU A 67 1.72 -3.71 13.12
N SER A 68 0.60 -4.13 13.71
CA SER A 68 -0.02 -5.45 13.47
C SER A 68 -1.36 -5.38 12.70
N ASP A 69 -2.08 -4.25 12.79
CA ASP A 69 -3.37 -4.08 12.11
C ASP A 69 -3.18 -3.82 10.62
N ALA A 70 -3.78 -4.68 9.78
CA ALA A 70 -3.63 -4.63 8.32
C ALA A 70 -4.08 -3.28 7.70
N THR A 71 -5.16 -2.68 8.22
CA THR A 71 -5.64 -1.38 7.73
C THR A 71 -4.67 -0.25 8.07
N CYS A 72 -4.08 -0.29 9.25
CA CYS A 72 -3.05 0.67 9.66
C CYS A 72 -1.79 0.53 8.80
N LYS A 73 -1.31 -0.71 8.60
CA LYS A 73 -0.17 -1.02 7.72
C LYS A 73 -0.41 -0.54 6.30
N ARG A 74 -1.57 -0.86 5.74
CA ARG A 74 -1.95 -0.42 4.39
C ARG A 74 -1.90 1.09 4.24
N ASN A 75 -2.44 1.85 5.20
CA ASN A 75 -2.42 3.31 5.15
C ASN A 75 -0.98 3.86 5.29
N ALA A 76 -0.16 3.26 6.14
CA ALA A 76 1.24 3.63 6.30
C ALA A 76 2.05 3.36 5.02
N LEU A 77 1.92 2.17 4.43
CA LEU A 77 2.58 1.84 3.16
C LEU A 77 2.14 2.79 2.05
N MET A 78 0.85 3.06 1.90
CA MET A 78 0.34 3.98 0.89
C MET A 78 0.82 5.42 1.09
N MET A 79 0.96 5.88 2.34
CA MET A 79 1.59 7.17 2.60
C MET A 79 3.02 7.19 2.09
N LEU A 80 3.85 6.17 2.40
CA LEU A 80 5.23 6.09 1.92
C LEU A 80 5.31 6.02 0.39
N VAL A 81 4.44 5.25 -0.26
CA VAL A 81 4.36 5.17 -1.72
C VAL A 81 4.21 6.56 -2.37
N HIS A 82 3.49 7.47 -1.72
CA HIS A 82 3.24 8.81 -2.24
C HIS A 82 4.20 9.89 -1.72
N THR A 83 4.96 9.63 -0.65
CA THR A 83 5.85 10.62 -0.03
C THR A 83 7.32 10.25 -0.15
N ASP A 84 7.65 8.95 -0.03
CA ASP A 84 9.02 8.43 -0.07
C ASP A 84 9.02 7.01 -0.66
N MET A 85 8.90 6.92 -1.98
CA MET A 85 8.83 5.64 -2.70
C MET A 85 10.03 4.71 -2.38
N PRO A 86 11.28 5.17 -2.30
CA PRO A 86 12.41 4.30 -1.95
C PRO A 86 12.22 3.56 -0.63
N ARG A 87 11.71 4.21 0.43
CA ARG A 87 11.41 3.55 1.71
C ARG A 87 10.29 2.52 1.58
N ALA A 88 9.26 2.84 0.78
CA ALA A 88 8.17 1.90 0.53
C ALA A 88 8.67 0.64 -0.21
N VAL A 89 9.52 0.81 -1.21
CA VAL A 89 10.16 -0.29 -1.96
C VAL A 89 11.05 -1.12 -1.03
N GLU A 90 11.91 -0.49 -0.23
CA GLU A 90 12.77 -1.17 0.72
C GLU A 90 11.98 -2.02 1.72
N TYR A 91 10.87 -1.49 2.24
CA TYR A 91 9.98 -2.26 3.11
C TYR A 91 9.44 -3.51 2.41
N VAL A 92 8.98 -3.40 1.17
CA VAL A 92 8.44 -4.54 0.40
C VAL A 92 9.56 -5.55 0.09
N MET A 93 10.75 -5.11 -0.33
CA MET A 93 11.88 -5.99 -0.61
C MET A 93 12.35 -6.75 0.63
N ASN A 94 12.40 -6.09 1.78
CA ASN A 94 12.74 -6.74 3.06
C ASN A 94 11.69 -7.76 3.52
N ASN A 95 10.48 -7.71 2.97
CA ASN A 95 9.37 -8.60 3.32
C ASN A 95 8.86 -9.43 2.12
N ILE A 96 9.64 -9.58 1.05
CA ILE A 96 9.22 -10.19 -0.22
C ILE A 96 8.58 -11.58 -0.02
N THR A 97 9.17 -12.43 0.82
CA THR A 97 8.68 -13.78 1.10
C THR A 97 7.38 -13.81 1.92
N GLN A 98 7.03 -12.70 2.54
CA GLN A 98 5.81 -12.57 3.34
C GLN A 98 4.63 -12.04 2.53
N VAL A 99 4.87 -11.42 1.38
CA VAL A 99 3.81 -10.80 0.57
C VAL A 99 2.68 -11.78 0.24
N PRO A 100 2.92 -13.04 -0.17
CA PRO A 100 1.84 -13.97 -0.49
C PRO A 100 0.94 -14.36 0.70
N VAL A 101 1.44 -14.21 1.93
CA VAL A 101 0.69 -14.54 3.16
C VAL A 101 0.20 -13.30 3.91
N MET A 102 0.46 -12.11 3.40
CA MET A 102 -0.10 -10.87 3.94
C MET A 102 -1.62 -10.82 3.77
N ASP A 103 -2.26 -9.96 4.56
CA ASP A 103 -3.67 -9.61 4.39
C ASP A 103 -3.94 -9.04 2.99
N GLU A 104 -5.15 -9.28 2.46
CA GLU A 104 -5.57 -8.81 1.14
C GLU A 104 -5.35 -7.31 0.92
N LEU A 105 -5.62 -6.48 1.93
CA LEU A 105 -5.40 -5.03 1.84
C LEU A 105 -3.93 -4.66 1.64
N MET A 106 -3.03 -5.40 2.28
CA MET A 106 -1.58 -5.22 2.10
C MET A 106 -1.12 -5.71 0.74
N GLN A 107 -1.62 -6.87 0.28
CA GLN A 107 -1.32 -7.38 -1.07
C GLN A 107 -1.73 -6.38 -2.15
N MET A 108 -2.92 -5.78 -2.03
CA MET A 108 -3.39 -4.73 -2.94
C MET A 108 -2.52 -3.47 -2.91
N ALA A 109 -2.05 -3.06 -1.71
CA ALA A 109 -1.14 -1.92 -1.58
C ALA A 109 0.24 -2.21 -2.21
N VAL A 110 0.76 -3.44 -2.10
CA VAL A 110 1.99 -3.87 -2.75
C VAL A 110 1.83 -3.85 -4.29
N ILE A 111 0.71 -4.33 -4.83
CA ILE A 111 0.44 -4.27 -6.27
C ILE A 111 0.41 -2.82 -6.77
N GLU A 112 -0.19 -1.91 -6.01
CA GLU A 112 -0.22 -0.48 -6.37
C GLU A 112 1.19 0.13 -6.33
N LEU A 113 2.00 -0.19 -5.31
CA LEU A 113 3.41 0.20 -5.27
C LEU A 113 4.14 -0.26 -6.53
N ILE A 114 4.01 -1.53 -6.89
CA ILE A 114 4.64 -2.11 -8.08
C ILE A 114 4.23 -1.34 -9.34
N ARG A 115 2.94 -1.03 -9.51
CA ARG A 115 2.44 -0.25 -10.64
C ARG A 115 3.06 1.14 -10.74
N MET A 116 3.28 1.79 -9.60
CA MET A 116 3.83 3.13 -9.56
C MET A 116 5.33 3.14 -9.79
N ASP A 117 6.06 2.22 -9.14
CA ASP A 117 7.51 2.17 -9.22
C ASP A 117 8.00 1.60 -10.56
N ALA A 118 7.35 0.59 -11.09
CA ALA A 118 7.70 0.00 -12.40
C ALA A 118 7.64 1.01 -13.56
N LYS A 119 6.82 2.06 -13.47
CA LYS A 119 6.78 3.16 -14.45
C LYS A 119 8.03 4.04 -14.45
N ARG A 120 8.88 3.91 -13.42
CA ARG A 120 10.12 4.68 -13.24
C ARG A 120 11.37 3.94 -13.68
N ASP A 121 11.23 2.84 -14.43
CA ASP A 121 12.35 1.99 -14.85
C ASP A 121 13.08 1.38 -13.64
N SER A 122 12.32 0.70 -12.79
CA SER A 122 12.80 0.13 -11.53
C SER A 122 13.81 -1.00 -11.75
N GLU A 123 14.88 -1.00 -10.96
CA GLU A 123 15.87 -2.10 -10.87
C GLU A 123 15.27 -3.39 -10.27
N HIS A 124 14.11 -3.29 -9.60
CA HIS A 124 13.40 -4.40 -8.95
C HIS A 124 12.41 -5.14 -9.86
N MET A 125 12.47 -4.93 -11.17
CA MET A 125 11.49 -5.49 -12.10
C MET A 125 11.36 -7.02 -12.02
N SER A 126 12.47 -7.75 -11.85
CA SER A 126 12.46 -9.20 -11.69
C SER A 126 11.75 -9.65 -10.41
N ASP A 127 11.97 -8.93 -9.32
CA ASP A 127 11.32 -9.21 -8.03
C ASP A 127 9.83 -8.92 -8.09
N TYR A 128 9.43 -7.85 -8.76
CA TYR A 128 8.02 -7.53 -9.00
C TYR A 128 7.29 -8.59 -9.82
N ILE A 129 7.90 -9.10 -10.87
CA ILE A 129 7.34 -10.20 -11.67
C ILE A 129 7.19 -11.45 -10.81
N GLN A 130 8.16 -11.76 -9.95
CA GLN A 130 8.07 -12.88 -9.02
C GLN A 130 6.92 -12.68 -8.03
N ILE A 131 6.84 -11.54 -7.33
CA ILE A 131 5.76 -11.22 -6.39
C ILE A 131 4.40 -11.38 -7.06
N LEU A 132 4.20 -10.76 -8.23
CA LEU A 132 2.93 -10.82 -8.94
C LEU A 132 2.57 -12.25 -9.36
N SER A 133 3.56 -13.05 -9.79
CA SER A 133 3.36 -14.46 -10.15
C SER A 133 2.92 -15.30 -8.95
N GLU A 134 3.50 -15.06 -7.78
CA GLU A 134 3.09 -15.72 -6.53
C GLU A 134 1.67 -15.30 -6.10
N LEU A 135 1.32 -14.02 -6.27
CA LEU A 135 -0.01 -13.51 -5.96
C LEU A 135 -1.12 -14.09 -6.86
N LEU A 136 -0.81 -14.61 -8.05
CA LEU A 136 -1.77 -15.34 -8.87
C LEU A 136 -2.26 -16.65 -8.21
N THR A 137 -1.57 -17.16 -7.21
CA THR A 137 -1.93 -18.39 -6.49
C THR A 137 -2.70 -18.13 -5.20
N THR A 138 -2.94 -16.86 -4.81
CA THR A 138 -3.66 -16.52 -3.58
C THR A 138 -5.13 -16.94 -3.62
N SER A 139 -5.82 -16.92 -2.49
CA SER A 139 -7.24 -17.24 -2.40
C SER A 139 -8.17 -16.09 -2.81
N SER A 140 -7.68 -14.84 -2.77
CA SER A 140 -8.49 -13.66 -3.11
C SER A 140 -8.59 -13.47 -4.62
N HIS A 141 -9.82 -13.46 -5.14
CA HIS A 141 -10.11 -13.17 -6.56
C HIS A 141 -9.70 -11.75 -6.95
N ALA A 142 -9.90 -10.78 -6.07
CA ALA A 142 -9.50 -9.39 -6.32
C ALA A 142 -7.98 -9.27 -6.48
N VAL A 143 -7.20 -9.89 -5.58
CA VAL A 143 -5.73 -9.89 -5.66
C VAL A 143 -5.25 -10.59 -6.92
N LYS A 144 -5.79 -11.78 -7.24
CA LYS A 144 -5.45 -12.50 -8.48
C LYS A 144 -5.67 -11.64 -9.72
N TYR A 145 -6.85 -11.01 -9.81
CA TYR A 145 -7.20 -10.15 -10.94
C TYR A 145 -6.23 -8.98 -11.08
N GLU A 146 -6.01 -8.24 -10.00
CA GLU A 146 -5.12 -7.09 -10.00
C GLU A 146 -3.66 -7.47 -10.28
N ALA A 147 -3.19 -8.60 -9.73
CA ALA A 147 -1.87 -9.14 -10.03
C ALA A 147 -1.74 -9.52 -11.50
N ALA A 148 -2.75 -10.22 -12.06
CA ALA A 148 -2.76 -10.62 -13.47
C ALA A 148 -2.71 -9.41 -14.41
N VAL A 149 -3.55 -8.40 -14.17
CA VAL A 149 -3.61 -7.16 -14.98
C VAL A 149 -2.27 -6.40 -14.89
N THR A 150 -1.70 -6.32 -13.69
CA THR A 150 -0.42 -5.63 -13.49
C THR A 150 0.71 -6.38 -14.18
N LEU A 151 0.77 -7.69 -14.01
CA LEU A 151 1.78 -8.55 -14.65
C LEU A 151 1.68 -8.48 -16.17
N ALA A 152 0.45 -8.44 -16.74
CA ALA A 152 0.24 -8.27 -18.19
C ALA A 152 0.81 -6.96 -18.71
N GLY A 153 0.76 -5.88 -17.91
CA GLY A 153 1.33 -4.58 -18.27
C GLY A 153 2.85 -4.51 -18.16
N LEU A 154 3.47 -5.41 -17.40
CA LEU A 154 4.93 -5.43 -17.17
C LEU A 154 5.65 -6.48 -18.01
N ALA A 155 4.96 -7.50 -18.50
CA ALA A 155 5.56 -8.67 -19.12
C ALA A 155 5.68 -8.52 -20.64
N ASP A 156 6.92 -8.39 -21.12
CA ASP A 156 7.26 -8.53 -22.54
C ASP A 156 7.45 -10.01 -22.97
N ASN A 157 7.17 -10.96 -22.08
CA ASN A 157 7.54 -12.37 -22.24
C ASN A 157 6.30 -13.27 -22.44
N VAL A 158 6.34 -14.13 -23.47
CA VAL A 158 5.28 -15.09 -23.82
C VAL A 158 4.93 -16.08 -22.69
N LEU A 159 5.90 -16.44 -21.83
CA LEU A 159 5.65 -17.35 -20.70
C LEU A 159 4.81 -16.68 -19.61
N ALA A 160 5.09 -15.40 -19.31
CA ALA A 160 4.29 -14.62 -18.37
C ALA A 160 2.87 -14.44 -18.91
N VAL A 161 2.70 -14.15 -20.20
CA VAL A 161 1.38 -14.04 -20.85
C VAL A 161 0.58 -15.35 -20.73
N LYS A 162 1.21 -16.52 -20.87
CA LYS A 162 0.53 -17.81 -20.69
C LYS A 162 0.08 -18.03 -19.24
N ALA A 163 0.93 -17.72 -18.24
CA ALA A 163 0.57 -17.84 -16.83
C ALA A 163 -0.61 -16.93 -16.48
N ILE A 164 -0.59 -15.69 -16.97
CA ILE A 164 -1.67 -14.73 -16.82
C ILE A 164 -2.97 -15.24 -17.45
N ALA A 165 -2.90 -15.73 -18.70
CA ALA A 165 -4.07 -16.27 -19.40
C ALA A 165 -4.68 -17.44 -18.62
N SER A 166 -3.88 -18.37 -18.12
CA SER A 166 -4.34 -19.49 -17.31
C SER A 166 -5.04 -19.03 -16.02
N ALA A 167 -4.45 -18.07 -15.30
CA ALA A 167 -5.03 -17.53 -14.08
C ALA A 167 -6.36 -16.78 -14.34
N LEU A 168 -6.45 -15.99 -15.40
CA LEU A 168 -7.67 -15.28 -15.79
C LEU A 168 -8.79 -16.22 -16.25
N ILE A 169 -8.45 -17.29 -16.98
CA ILE A 169 -9.41 -18.33 -17.37
C ILE A 169 -9.97 -19.02 -16.12
N GLU A 170 -9.12 -19.40 -15.19
CA GLU A 170 -9.54 -20.01 -13.92
C GLU A 170 -10.45 -19.08 -13.10
N LEU A 171 -10.08 -17.79 -12.96
CA LEU A 171 -10.90 -16.78 -12.32
C LEU A 171 -12.28 -16.66 -12.98
N THR A 172 -12.31 -16.58 -14.31
CA THR A 172 -13.56 -16.43 -15.06
C THR A 172 -14.48 -17.65 -14.89
N ALA A 173 -13.90 -18.85 -14.75
CA ALA A 173 -14.64 -20.09 -14.53
C ALA A 173 -15.19 -20.21 -13.10
N GLN A 174 -14.47 -19.70 -12.09
CA GLN A 174 -14.82 -19.82 -10.68
C GLN A 174 -15.66 -18.63 -10.16
N GLU A 175 -15.57 -17.48 -10.83
CA GLU A 175 -16.26 -16.26 -10.41
C GLU A 175 -17.77 -16.33 -10.71
N SER A 176 -18.58 -15.96 -9.74
CA SER A 176 -20.04 -15.89 -9.88
C SER A 176 -20.53 -14.49 -10.30
N ASP A 177 -19.75 -13.44 -9.99
CA ASP A 177 -20.11 -12.07 -10.31
C ASP A 177 -19.75 -11.73 -11.77
N ASN A 178 -20.75 -11.38 -12.56
CA ASN A 178 -20.56 -11.00 -13.96
C ASN A 178 -19.76 -9.71 -14.14
N ASN A 179 -19.73 -8.82 -13.14
CA ASN A 179 -18.93 -7.58 -13.21
C ASN A 179 -17.43 -7.85 -13.13
N VAL A 180 -17.03 -8.97 -12.51
CA VAL A 180 -15.62 -9.40 -12.44
C VAL A 180 -15.21 -10.16 -13.70
N LYS A 181 -16.18 -10.79 -14.41
CA LYS A 181 -15.93 -11.53 -15.67
C LYS A 181 -15.76 -10.62 -16.89
N LEU A 182 -16.29 -9.41 -16.84
CA LEU A 182 -16.23 -8.43 -17.94
C LEU A 182 -14.95 -7.64 -17.93
#